data_35e9626a7bad696d2c416b10b136ec9b
#
_entry.id   35e9626a7bad696d2c416b10b136ec9b
#
_cell.length_a   1.000
_cell.length_b   1.000
_cell.length_c   1.000
_cell.angle_alpha   90.00
_cell.angle_beta   90.00
_cell.angle_gamma   90.00
#
_symmetry.space_group_name_H-M   'P 1'
#
loop_
_entity.id
_entity.type
_entity.pdbx_description
1 polymer ?
#
loop_
_entity_poly.entity_id
_entity_poly.type
_entity_poly.pdbx_seq_one_letter_code
_entity_poly.pdbx_strand_id
1 'polypeptide(L)'
;MTSTRDSQDDLPVLVQQNHSPGVLTLTLNRPNQYNALSEDMLAALQRALDEIAGRDDLKVLILAANGKAFCAGHDLKQMRAHPDKHYYESLFATCSQMMLTLTKIPQIVIAKVHGMATAAGCQLVANADLAIASQDARFAVSGVNLGLFCSTP
;
A
#
# COMPACT_ATOMS: atom_id res chain seq x y z
N MET A 1 37.04 11.02 -2.10
CA MET A 1 35.70 11.10 -2.73
C MET A 1 34.77 10.23 -1.92
N THR A 2 34.15 10.81 -0.93
CA THR A 2 33.19 10.14 -0.05
C THR A 2 31.84 10.13 -0.76
N SER A 3 31.41 8.92 -1.17
CA SER A 3 30.08 8.66 -1.71
C SER A 3 29.06 8.93 -0.62
N THR A 4 28.30 10.01 -0.75
CA THR A 4 27.06 10.25 -0.03
C THR A 4 26.05 9.19 -0.47
N ARG A 5 25.96 8.09 0.26
CA ARG A 5 24.77 7.22 0.21
C ARG A 5 23.63 8.02 0.79
N ASP A 6 22.71 8.39 -0.07
CA ASP A 6 21.56 9.20 0.25
C ASP A 6 20.71 8.56 1.37
N SER A 7 20.43 9.39 2.34
CA SER A 7 19.59 9.20 3.53
C SER A 7 18.08 8.96 3.23
N GLN A 8 17.71 8.33 2.12
CA GLN A 8 16.31 8.01 1.79
C GLN A 8 15.78 6.75 2.50
N ASP A 9 16.69 5.90 3.00
CA ASP A 9 16.30 4.70 3.77
C ASP A 9 15.83 5.04 5.20
N ASP A 10 16.04 6.28 5.66
CA ASP A 10 15.59 6.76 6.98
C ASP A 10 14.20 7.41 6.96
N LEU A 11 13.57 7.57 5.80
CA LEU A 11 12.23 8.17 5.71
C LEU A 11 11.15 7.12 6.04
N PRO A 12 10.05 7.55 6.70
CA PRO A 12 8.95 6.64 7.01
C PRO A 12 8.36 6.07 5.71
N VAL A 13 8.10 4.76 5.71
CA VAL A 13 7.52 4.03 4.56
C VAL A 13 6.08 4.48 4.26
N LEU A 14 5.41 5.07 5.25
CA LEU A 14 4.06 5.61 5.17
C LEU A 14 4.04 7.00 5.79
N VAL A 15 3.51 7.99 5.07
CA VAL A 15 3.38 9.37 5.54
C VAL A 15 1.92 9.68 5.77
N GLN A 16 1.61 10.31 6.92
CA GLN A 16 0.27 10.76 7.28
C GLN A 16 0.19 12.28 7.19
N GLN A 17 -0.85 12.80 6.56
CA GLN A 17 -1.09 14.23 6.43
C GLN A 17 -2.57 14.58 6.55
N ASN A 18 -2.89 15.47 7.48
CA ASN A 18 -4.22 16.08 7.56
C ASN A 18 -4.33 17.21 6.53
N HIS A 19 -5.34 17.16 5.66
CA HIS A 19 -5.57 18.21 4.65
C HIS A 19 -6.61 19.25 5.11
N SER A 20 -7.63 18.77 5.78
CA SER A 20 -8.75 19.59 6.29
C SER A 20 -9.41 18.84 7.45
N PRO A 21 -10.27 19.47 8.25
CA PRO A 21 -11.03 18.75 9.25
C PRO A 21 -11.77 17.55 8.65
N GLY A 22 -11.55 16.39 9.25
CA GLY A 22 -12.17 15.13 8.84
C GLY A 22 -11.52 14.40 7.67
N VAL A 23 -10.44 14.93 7.06
CA VAL A 23 -9.76 14.32 5.91
C VAL A 23 -8.30 14.03 6.21
N LEU A 24 -7.92 12.77 6.16
CA LEU A 24 -6.54 12.30 6.33
C LEU A 24 -6.05 11.66 5.03
N THR A 25 -4.79 11.91 4.67
CA THR A 25 -4.10 11.18 3.61
C THR A 25 -3.03 10.28 4.19
N LEU A 26 -3.05 9.00 3.78
CA LEU A 26 -1.93 8.07 3.92
C LEU A 26 -1.21 7.98 2.57
N THR A 27 0.06 8.31 2.57
CA THR A 27 0.89 8.28 1.36
C THR A 27 1.92 7.17 1.47
N LEU A 28 1.87 6.19 0.56
CA LEU A 28 2.90 5.17 0.40
C LEU A 28 4.20 5.84 0.00
N ASN A 29 5.28 5.62 0.74
CA ASN A 29 6.51 6.39 0.60
C ASN A 29 7.77 5.51 0.49
N ARG A 30 7.72 4.53 -0.42
CA ARG A 30 8.89 3.77 -0.90
C ARG A 30 9.05 3.91 -2.41
N PRO A 31 9.25 5.16 -2.93
CA PRO A 31 9.21 5.43 -4.37
C PRO A 31 10.28 4.67 -5.16
N ASN A 32 11.45 4.44 -4.58
CA ASN A 32 12.55 3.70 -5.21
C ASN A 32 12.27 2.19 -5.36
N GLN A 33 11.31 1.66 -4.61
CA GLN A 33 10.82 0.28 -4.69
C GLN A 33 9.37 0.23 -5.22
N TYR A 34 8.95 1.26 -5.99
CA TYR A 34 7.61 1.36 -6.58
C TYR A 34 6.48 1.14 -5.57
N ASN A 35 6.70 1.57 -4.32
CA ASN A 35 5.77 1.40 -3.20
C ASN A 35 5.32 -0.04 -2.98
N ALA A 36 6.24 -1.01 -3.19
CA ALA A 36 5.96 -2.40 -2.95
C ALA A 36 5.53 -2.65 -1.50
N LEU A 37 4.57 -3.55 -1.32
CA LEU A 37 4.04 -3.99 -0.04
C LEU A 37 5.04 -4.92 0.64
N SER A 38 6.07 -4.32 1.25
CA SER A 38 6.98 -5.01 2.16
C SER A 38 6.32 -5.27 3.51
N GLU A 39 6.93 -6.12 4.35
CA GLU A 39 6.46 -6.35 5.72
C GLU A 39 6.34 -5.04 6.50
N ASP A 40 7.33 -4.13 6.38
CA ASP A 40 7.28 -2.82 7.04
C ASP A 40 6.12 -1.95 6.53
N MET A 41 5.86 -1.95 5.23
CA MET A 41 4.73 -1.23 4.65
C MET A 41 3.39 -1.80 5.11
N LEU A 42 3.25 -3.13 5.10
CA LEU A 42 2.03 -3.79 5.58
C LEU A 42 1.79 -3.50 7.07
N ALA A 43 2.84 -3.58 7.89
CA ALA A 43 2.75 -3.28 9.31
C ALA A 43 2.42 -1.79 9.56
N ALA A 44 3.00 -0.87 8.78
CA ALA A 44 2.71 0.56 8.89
C ALA A 44 1.26 0.87 8.48
N LEU A 45 0.78 0.29 7.39
CA LEU A 45 -0.62 0.41 6.95
C LEU A 45 -1.59 -0.14 8.00
N GLN A 46 -1.33 -1.36 8.52
CA GLN A 46 -2.20 -1.97 9.54
C GLN A 46 -2.30 -1.07 10.77
N ARG A 47 -1.18 -0.60 11.33
CA ARG A 47 -1.18 0.30 12.50
C ARG A 47 -1.96 1.58 12.23
N ALA A 48 -1.72 2.21 11.07
CA ALA A 48 -2.42 3.45 10.72
C ALA A 48 -3.93 3.22 10.59
N LEU A 49 -4.37 2.12 9.98
CA LEU A 49 -5.78 1.78 9.82
C LEU A 49 -6.45 1.49 11.18
N ASP A 50 -5.76 0.78 12.08
CA ASP A 50 -6.26 0.49 13.43
C ASP A 50 -6.46 1.79 14.24
N GLU A 51 -5.53 2.75 14.12
CA GLU A 51 -5.65 4.06 14.74
C GLU A 51 -6.80 4.88 14.14
N ILE A 52 -6.92 4.88 12.80
CA ILE A 52 -7.95 5.64 12.07
C ILE A 52 -9.35 5.11 12.38
N ALA A 53 -9.51 3.80 12.50
CA ALA A 53 -10.80 3.16 12.76
C ALA A 53 -11.49 3.68 14.04
N GLY A 54 -10.70 4.06 15.05
CA GLY A 54 -11.20 4.61 16.32
C GLY A 54 -11.39 6.13 16.34
N ARG A 55 -11.19 6.82 15.21
CA ARG A 55 -11.24 8.30 15.14
C ARG A 55 -12.56 8.81 14.61
N ASP A 56 -13.43 9.28 15.51
CA ASP A 56 -14.73 9.86 15.16
C ASP A 56 -14.62 11.22 14.43
N ASP A 57 -13.49 11.91 14.59
CA ASP A 57 -13.21 13.18 13.92
C ASP A 57 -12.83 13.03 12.44
N LEU A 58 -12.43 11.81 12.01
CA LEU A 58 -12.13 11.50 10.62
C LEU A 58 -13.33 10.91 9.89
N LYS A 59 -13.57 11.38 8.67
CA LYS A 59 -14.66 10.92 7.79
C LYS A 59 -14.14 10.32 6.49
N VAL A 60 -13.00 10.80 6.02
CA VAL A 60 -12.40 10.41 4.74
C VAL A 60 -10.94 10.07 4.92
N LEU A 61 -10.55 8.92 4.37
CA LEU A 61 -9.17 8.47 4.21
C LEU A 61 -8.80 8.49 2.73
N ILE A 62 -7.77 9.25 2.37
CA ILE A 62 -7.19 9.23 1.03
C ILE A 62 -5.94 8.35 1.04
N LEU A 63 -5.92 7.31 0.21
CA LEU A 63 -4.70 6.55 -0.08
C LEU A 63 -4.00 7.15 -1.29
N ALA A 64 -2.78 7.61 -1.10
CA ALA A 64 -1.93 8.18 -2.13
C ALA A 64 -0.57 7.49 -2.15
N ALA A 65 0.28 7.85 -3.12
CA ALA A 65 1.63 7.32 -3.18
C ALA A 65 2.59 8.35 -3.78
N ASN A 66 3.85 8.30 -3.36
CA ASN A 66 4.94 9.08 -3.91
C ASN A 66 5.65 8.34 -5.04
N GLY A 67 6.32 9.09 -5.95
CA GLY A 67 7.14 8.53 -7.02
C GLY A 67 6.37 8.17 -8.29
N LYS A 68 6.89 7.22 -9.07
CA LYS A 68 6.39 6.91 -10.43
C LYS A 68 5.21 5.93 -10.44
N ALA A 69 5.06 5.12 -9.40
CA ALA A 69 4.01 4.11 -9.31
C ALA A 69 3.15 4.35 -8.07
N PHE A 70 1.88 3.97 -8.14
CA PHE A 70 1.03 3.91 -6.96
C PHE A 70 1.48 2.76 -6.06
N CYS A 71 1.46 1.52 -6.56
CA CYS A 71 1.92 0.35 -5.82
C CYS A 71 2.16 -0.84 -6.76
N ALA A 72 3.33 -1.47 -6.68
CA ALA A 72 3.69 -2.60 -7.53
C ALA A 72 3.25 -3.99 -6.99
N GLY A 73 2.57 -4.04 -5.85
CA GLY A 73 2.23 -5.29 -5.17
C GLY A 73 3.30 -5.73 -4.18
N HIS A 74 3.36 -7.02 -3.85
CA HIS A 74 4.31 -7.54 -2.87
C HIS A 74 5.77 -7.28 -3.23
N ASP A 75 6.62 -7.13 -2.21
CA ASP A 75 8.06 -6.97 -2.38
C ASP A 75 8.69 -8.33 -2.77
N LEU A 76 8.86 -8.54 -4.08
CA LEU A 76 9.43 -9.79 -4.61
C LEU A 76 10.87 -10.04 -4.16
N LYS A 77 11.62 -8.99 -3.80
CA LYS A 77 12.97 -9.15 -3.28
C LYS A 77 12.94 -9.78 -1.88
N GLN A 78 12.04 -9.30 -1.02
CA GLN A 78 11.77 -9.91 0.28
C GLN A 78 11.33 -11.37 0.15
N MET A 79 10.33 -11.62 -0.73
CA MET A 79 9.83 -12.98 -0.96
C MET A 79 10.93 -13.95 -1.42
N ARG A 80 11.82 -13.52 -2.30
CA ARG A 80 12.93 -14.34 -2.78
C ARG A 80 14.01 -14.60 -1.72
N ALA A 81 14.17 -13.67 -0.77
CA ALA A 81 15.12 -13.84 0.34
C ALA A 81 14.65 -14.91 1.34
N HIS A 82 13.36 -15.21 1.37
CA HIS A 82 12.73 -16.18 2.27
C HIS A 82 11.86 -17.17 1.48
N PRO A 83 12.44 -18.08 0.65
CA PRO A 83 11.69 -19.00 -0.19
C PRO A 83 11.12 -20.18 0.62
N ASP A 84 10.23 -19.86 1.55
CA ASP A 84 9.61 -20.81 2.46
C ASP A 84 8.09 -20.67 2.42
N LYS A 85 7.39 -21.81 2.39
CA LYS A 85 5.92 -21.85 2.33
C LYS A 85 5.28 -21.15 3.52
N HIS A 86 5.79 -21.39 4.72
CA HIS A 86 5.24 -20.80 5.95
C HIS A 86 5.41 -19.28 5.97
N TYR A 87 6.55 -18.80 5.48
CA TYR A 87 6.76 -17.35 5.30
C TYR A 87 5.72 -16.74 4.34
N TYR A 88 5.46 -17.39 3.20
CA TYR A 88 4.48 -16.89 2.23
C TYR A 88 3.06 -16.91 2.79
N GLU A 89 2.68 -17.97 3.49
CA GLU A 89 1.38 -18.07 4.16
C GLU A 89 1.19 -16.92 5.16
N SER A 90 2.21 -16.64 5.98
CA SER A 90 2.20 -15.54 6.95
C SER A 90 2.12 -14.16 6.27
N LEU A 91 2.93 -13.93 5.23
CA LEU A 91 2.95 -12.67 4.47
C LEU A 91 1.58 -12.38 3.83
N PHE A 92 1.01 -13.39 3.18
CA PHE A 92 -0.30 -13.23 2.52
C PHE A 92 -1.44 -13.09 3.53
N ALA A 93 -1.38 -13.78 4.67
CA ALA A 93 -2.34 -13.58 5.76
C ALA A 93 -2.29 -12.17 6.33
N THR A 94 -1.07 -11.63 6.53
CA THR A 94 -0.87 -10.24 6.99
C THR A 94 -1.43 -9.24 5.97
N CYS A 95 -1.16 -9.45 4.69
CA CYS A 95 -1.70 -8.61 3.62
C CYS A 95 -3.23 -8.66 3.58
N SER A 96 -3.82 -9.87 3.64
CA SER A 96 -5.27 -10.06 3.66
C SER A 96 -5.91 -9.39 4.88
N GLN A 97 -5.29 -9.50 6.07
CA GLN A 97 -5.78 -8.84 7.27
C GLN A 97 -5.80 -7.31 7.10
N MET A 98 -4.74 -6.72 6.57
CA MET A 98 -4.66 -5.28 6.29
C MET A 98 -5.74 -4.85 5.29
N MET A 99 -5.92 -5.60 4.20
CA MET A 99 -6.95 -5.33 3.19
C MET A 99 -8.37 -5.40 3.79
N LEU A 100 -8.65 -6.43 4.61
CA LEU A 100 -9.92 -6.56 5.32
C LEU A 100 -10.15 -5.43 6.34
N THR A 101 -9.11 -4.97 7.01
CA THR A 101 -9.21 -3.81 7.91
C THR A 101 -9.62 -2.57 7.11
N LEU A 102 -8.97 -2.35 5.96
CA LEU A 102 -9.28 -1.22 5.08
C LEU A 102 -10.77 -1.18 4.66
N THR A 103 -11.36 -2.34 4.37
CA THR A 103 -12.79 -2.43 3.99
C THR A 103 -13.78 -2.30 5.15
N LYS A 104 -13.30 -2.35 6.40
CA LYS A 104 -14.15 -2.36 7.61
C LYS A 104 -14.12 -1.06 8.39
N ILE A 105 -13.14 -0.19 8.15
CA ILE A 105 -13.10 1.10 8.84
C ILE A 105 -14.32 1.95 8.48
N PRO A 106 -14.84 2.78 9.41
CA PRO A 106 -16.04 3.58 9.17
C PRO A 106 -15.81 4.78 8.25
N GLN A 107 -14.55 5.14 7.97
CA GLN A 107 -14.20 6.23 7.07
C GLN A 107 -14.36 5.81 5.61
N ILE A 108 -14.80 6.74 4.76
CA ILE A 108 -14.81 6.54 3.30
C ILE A 108 -13.37 6.52 2.80
N VAL A 109 -12.96 5.45 2.15
CA VAL A 109 -11.62 5.29 1.59
C VAL A 109 -11.60 5.67 0.11
N ILE A 110 -10.73 6.60 -0.25
CA ILE A 110 -10.54 7.06 -1.64
C ILE A 110 -9.12 6.75 -2.09
N ALA A 111 -8.95 5.90 -3.08
CA ALA A 111 -7.65 5.68 -3.70
C ALA A 111 -7.35 6.78 -4.74
N LYS A 112 -6.28 7.54 -4.52
CA LYS A 112 -5.77 8.56 -5.46
C LYS A 112 -4.61 8.00 -6.26
N VAL A 113 -4.90 7.49 -7.46
CA VAL A 113 -3.97 6.71 -8.28
C VAL A 113 -3.38 7.58 -9.38
N HIS A 114 -2.10 7.93 -9.26
CA HIS A 114 -1.41 8.78 -10.23
C HIS A 114 -0.55 8.00 -11.23
N GLY A 115 -0.32 6.71 -11.00
CA GLY A 115 0.59 5.89 -11.78
C GLY A 115 0.19 4.42 -11.80
N MET A 116 1.16 3.53 -11.94
CA MET A 116 0.93 2.09 -12.04
C MET A 116 0.49 1.48 -10.69
N ALA A 117 -0.60 0.71 -10.72
CA ALA A 117 -1.07 -0.15 -9.65
C ALA A 117 -1.17 -1.59 -10.16
N THR A 118 -0.31 -2.50 -9.65
CA THR A 118 -0.26 -3.88 -10.14
C THR A 118 -0.32 -4.91 -9.03
N ALA A 119 -0.79 -6.12 -9.35
CA ALA A 119 -0.92 -7.25 -8.43
C ALA A 119 -1.67 -6.83 -7.14
N ALA A 120 -1.12 -7.09 -5.96
CA ALA A 120 -1.69 -6.66 -4.69
C ALA A 120 -1.87 -5.12 -4.59
N GLY A 121 -1.10 -4.33 -5.33
CA GLY A 121 -1.30 -2.88 -5.44
C GLY A 121 -2.57 -2.50 -6.20
N CYS A 122 -2.95 -3.27 -7.22
CA CYS A 122 -4.24 -3.13 -7.90
C CYS A 122 -5.39 -3.55 -6.97
N GLN A 123 -5.20 -4.61 -6.20
CA GLN A 123 -6.18 -5.07 -5.20
C GLN A 123 -6.37 -4.03 -4.09
N LEU A 124 -5.29 -3.36 -3.64
CA LEU A 124 -5.38 -2.26 -2.69
C LEU A 124 -6.30 -1.14 -3.19
N VAL A 125 -6.22 -0.79 -4.49
CA VAL A 125 -7.15 0.17 -5.10
C VAL A 125 -8.59 -0.37 -5.13
N ALA A 126 -8.76 -1.65 -5.49
CA ALA A 126 -10.08 -2.28 -5.57
C ALA A 126 -10.78 -2.42 -4.21
N ASN A 127 -10.03 -2.41 -3.12
CA ASN A 127 -10.57 -2.44 -1.75
C ASN A 127 -10.97 -1.05 -1.21
N ALA A 128 -10.68 0.03 -1.94
CA ALA A 128 -11.16 1.37 -1.59
C ALA A 128 -12.64 1.54 -2.00
N ASP A 129 -13.38 2.38 -1.30
CA ASP A 129 -14.78 2.69 -1.65
C ASP A 129 -14.87 3.45 -2.97
N LEU A 130 -13.92 4.32 -3.24
CA LEU A 130 -13.82 5.12 -4.46
C LEU A 130 -12.38 5.14 -4.97
N ALA A 131 -12.22 5.31 -6.27
CA ALA A 131 -10.91 5.52 -6.89
C ALA A 131 -10.95 6.71 -7.84
N ILE A 132 -9.94 7.57 -7.73
CA ILE A 132 -9.67 8.66 -8.68
C ILE A 132 -8.33 8.36 -9.32
N ALA A 133 -8.32 8.23 -10.63
CA ALA A 133 -7.12 7.88 -11.39
C ALA A 133 -6.73 9.00 -12.36
N SER A 134 -5.44 9.26 -12.48
CA SER A 134 -4.91 10.10 -13.56
C SER A 134 -5.06 9.40 -14.92
N GLN A 135 -4.99 10.15 -16.01
CA GLN A 135 -5.02 9.57 -17.37
C GLN A 135 -3.85 8.62 -17.64
N ASP A 136 -2.74 8.80 -16.94
CA ASP A 136 -1.55 7.95 -17.07
C ASP A 136 -1.56 6.73 -16.14
N ALA A 137 -2.57 6.61 -15.28
CA ALA A 137 -2.69 5.44 -14.40
C ALA A 137 -2.86 4.14 -15.21
N ARG A 138 -2.22 3.08 -14.74
CA ARG A 138 -2.29 1.75 -15.35
C ARG A 138 -2.59 0.73 -14.27
N PHE A 139 -3.47 -0.21 -14.59
CA PHE A 139 -3.91 -1.26 -13.67
C PHE A 139 -3.63 -2.62 -14.29
N ALA A 140 -3.08 -3.54 -13.50
CA ALA A 140 -2.85 -4.91 -13.95
C ALA A 140 -2.86 -5.90 -12.78
N VAL A 141 -3.42 -7.09 -13.01
CA VAL A 141 -3.35 -8.24 -12.09
C VAL A 141 -2.27 -9.18 -12.63
N SER A 142 -1.01 -8.73 -12.53
CA SER A 142 0.15 -9.37 -13.17
C SER A 142 0.67 -10.62 -12.45
N GLY A 143 0.16 -10.95 -11.26
CA GLY A 143 0.57 -12.16 -10.51
C GLY A 143 0.40 -13.44 -11.31
N VAL A 144 -0.59 -13.51 -12.20
CA VAL A 144 -0.82 -14.67 -13.08
C VAL A 144 0.38 -14.99 -13.98
N ASN A 145 1.17 -14.00 -14.39
CA ASN A 145 2.37 -14.18 -15.18
C ASN A 145 3.53 -14.80 -14.39
N LEU A 146 3.42 -14.81 -13.06
CA LEU A 146 4.37 -15.40 -12.12
C LEU A 146 3.86 -16.72 -11.53
N GLY A 147 2.73 -17.23 -12.02
CA GLY A 147 2.07 -18.39 -11.44
C GLY A 147 1.41 -18.13 -10.08
N LEU A 148 1.19 -16.86 -9.74
CA LEU A 148 0.53 -16.46 -8.49
C LEU A 148 -0.93 -16.12 -8.76
N PHE A 149 -1.81 -16.67 -7.93
CA PHE A 149 -3.21 -16.27 -7.92
C PHE A 149 -3.40 -15.03 -7.04
N CYS A 150 -3.96 -13.97 -7.60
CA CYS A 150 -4.26 -12.76 -6.85
C CYS A 150 -5.55 -12.97 -6.06
N SER A 151 -5.43 -13.41 -4.81
CA SER A 151 -6.53 -13.83 -3.95
C SER A 151 -6.73 -12.98 -2.71
N THR A 152 -5.98 -11.89 -2.55
CA THR A 152 -6.25 -10.96 -1.46
C THR A 152 -7.60 -10.30 -1.66
N PRO A 153 -8.38 -10.12 -0.57
CA PRO A 153 -9.77 -9.66 -0.64
C PRO A 153 -9.91 -8.36 -1.36
#